data_a277d7665a931afb38af924400b9c340
#
_entry.id   a277d7665a931afb38af924400b9c340
#
_cell.length_a   1.000
_cell.length_b   1.000
_cell.length_c   1.000
_cell.angle_alpha   90.00
_cell.angle_beta   90.00
_cell.angle_gamma   90.00
#
_symmetry.space_group_name_H-M   'P 1'
#
loop_
_entity.id
_entity.type
_entity.pdbx_description
1 polymer ?
#
loop_
_entity_poly.entity_id
_entity_poly.type
_entity_poly.pdbx_seq_one_letter_code
_entity_poly.pdbx_strand_id
1 'polypeptide(L)'
;MSTLTIKGKINKIFPVEGEKDKFQKQVFWLDYEENGFANTISFECWKNKLHLIQNCVPGETVEVSFNVRGRVHEGRCFNALRVWKVVSVAGE
;
A
#
# COMPACT_ATOMS: atom_id res chain seq x y z
N MET A 1 8.93 1.61 -18.18
CA MET A 1 8.08 1.82 -17.00
C MET A 1 8.92 1.89 -15.74
N SER A 2 8.77 2.93 -14.97
CA SER A 2 9.55 3.05 -13.75
C SER A 2 8.86 2.29 -12.62
N THR A 3 9.68 1.62 -11.80
CA THR A 3 9.19 0.93 -10.62
C THR A 3 9.39 1.84 -9.42
N LEU A 4 8.32 2.04 -8.68
CA LEU A 4 8.36 2.83 -7.46
C LEU A 4 8.38 1.87 -6.28
N THR A 5 9.35 2.08 -5.39
CA THR A 5 9.53 1.22 -4.24
C THR A 5 9.83 2.08 -3.02
N ILE A 6 9.21 1.74 -1.88
CA ILE A 6 9.42 2.47 -0.65
C ILE A 6 9.53 1.48 0.51
N LYS A 7 10.39 1.79 1.46
CA LYS A 7 10.59 0.96 2.64
C LYS A 7 10.10 1.70 3.88
N GLY A 8 9.34 1.02 4.71
CA GLY A 8 8.80 1.62 5.92
C GLY A 8 8.18 0.61 6.84
N LYS A 9 7.54 1.08 7.88
CA LYS A 9 6.85 0.23 8.85
C LYS A 9 5.35 0.30 8.65
N ILE A 10 4.70 -0.85 8.72
CA ILE A 10 3.24 -0.90 8.60
C ILE A 10 2.63 -0.23 9.84
N ASN A 11 1.83 0.79 9.60
CA ASN A 11 1.14 1.52 10.68
C ASN A 11 -0.15 0.82 11.04
N LYS A 12 -0.99 0.53 10.03
CA LYS A 12 -2.32 -0.02 10.25
C LYS A 12 -2.76 -0.77 9.00
N ILE A 13 -3.43 -1.89 9.21
CA ILE A 13 -4.03 -2.68 8.13
C ILE A 13 -5.53 -2.67 8.33
N PHE A 14 -6.27 -2.29 7.31
CA PHE A 14 -7.72 -2.18 7.39
C PHE A 14 -8.38 -3.47 6.88
N PRO A 15 -9.64 -3.70 7.24
CA PRO A 15 -10.35 -4.88 6.72
C PRO A 15 -10.52 -4.82 5.21
N VAL A 16 -10.65 -5.99 4.59
CA VAL A 16 -10.92 -6.09 3.16
C VAL A 16 -12.28 -5.48 2.86
N GLU A 17 -12.34 -4.66 1.80
CA GLU A 17 -13.59 -4.05 1.34
C GLU A 17 -14.01 -4.67 0.01
N GLY A 18 -15.32 -4.70 -0.24
CA GLY A 18 -15.87 -5.17 -1.50
C GLY A 18 -16.44 -6.58 -1.41
N GLU A 19 -17.14 -6.98 -2.47
CA GLU A 19 -17.78 -8.27 -2.53
C GLU A 19 -16.85 -9.34 -3.13
N LYS A 20 -16.94 -10.53 -2.56
CA LYS A 20 -16.04 -11.63 -2.90
C LYS A 20 -16.02 -11.98 -4.39
N ASP A 21 -17.18 -11.95 -5.04
CA ASP A 21 -17.28 -12.35 -6.45
C ASP A 21 -17.10 -11.22 -7.45
N LYS A 22 -16.87 -10.01 -6.97
CA LYS A 22 -16.68 -8.88 -7.85
C LYS A 22 -15.25 -8.41 -7.78
N PHE A 23 -14.97 -7.42 -6.98
CA PHE A 23 -13.60 -7.03 -6.72
C PHE A 23 -13.48 -6.62 -5.26
N GLN A 24 -12.32 -6.88 -4.73
CA GLN A 24 -12.02 -6.56 -3.35
C GLN A 24 -10.75 -5.74 -3.31
N LYS A 25 -10.68 -4.85 -2.33
CA LYS A 25 -9.46 -4.11 -2.06
C LYS A 25 -9.22 -4.07 -0.57
N GLN A 26 -7.98 -3.91 -0.20
CA GLN A 26 -7.59 -3.76 1.19
C GLN A 26 -6.59 -2.63 1.30
N VAL A 27 -6.82 -1.74 2.25
CA VAL A 27 -5.97 -0.57 2.45
C VAL A 27 -5.06 -0.82 3.63
N PHE A 28 -3.82 -0.36 3.53
CA PHE A 28 -2.94 -0.31 4.70
C PHE A 28 -2.13 0.98 4.65
N TRP A 29 -1.71 1.42 5.82
CA TRP A 29 -0.89 2.63 5.96
C TRP A 29 0.54 2.24 6.28
N LEU A 30 1.47 2.92 5.62
CA LEU A 30 2.90 2.69 5.82
C LEU A 30 3.54 3.98 6.32
N ASP A 31 4.30 3.87 7.40
CA ASP A 31 5.06 4.99 7.94
C ASP A 31 6.47 4.96 7.37
N TYR A 32 6.94 6.10 6.90
CA TYR A 32 8.32 6.19 6.47
C TYR A 32 8.88 7.57 6.80
N GLU A 33 10.20 7.65 6.92
CA GLU A 33 10.89 8.89 7.19
C GLU A 33 11.67 9.34 5.97
N GLU A 34 11.61 10.64 5.71
CA GLU A 34 12.40 11.26 4.66
C GLU A 34 12.97 12.56 5.20
N ASN A 35 14.30 12.65 5.21
CA ASN A 35 15.01 13.85 5.69
C ASN A 35 14.59 14.26 7.11
N GLY A 36 14.32 13.29 7.97
CA GLY A 36 13.91 13.56 9.35
C GLY A 36 12.44 13.83 9.54
N PHE A 37 11.65 13.80 8.48
CA PHE A 37 10.22 14.02 8.57
C PHE A 37 9.46 12.70 8.45
N ALA A 38 8.52 12.49 9.37
CA ALA A 38 7.69 11.30 9.36
C ALA A 38 6.51 11.50 8.42
N ASN A 39 6.24 10.47 7.61
CA ASN A 39 5.14 10.48 6.66
C ASN A 39 4.34 9.19 6.80
N THR A 40 3.03 9.27 6.55
CA THR A 40 2.18 8.09 6.49
C THR A 40 1.53 8.05 5.12
N ILE A 41 1.68 6.92 4.44
CA ILE A 41 1.17 6.74 3.08
C ILE A 41 0.10 5.66 3.09
N SER A 42 -1.01 5.92 2.40
CA SER A 42 -2.08 4.95 2.23
C SER A 42 -1.86 4.17 0.94
N PHE A 43 -1.80 2.85 1.04
CA PHE A 43 -1.64 1.95 -0.09
C PHE A 43 -2.85 1.07 -0.26
N GLU A 44 -3.09 0.63 -1.49
CA GLU A 44 -4.21 -0.26 -1.82
C GLU A 44 -3.69 -1.55 -2.44
N CYS A 45 -4.23 -2.67 -1.96
CA CYS A 45 -4.03 -3.98 -2.58
C CYS A 45 -5.36 -4.40 -3.20
N TRP A 46 -5.35 -4.76 -4.48
CA TRP A 46 -6.55 -5.09 -5.23
C TRP A 46 -6.57 -6.55 -5.66
N LYS A 47 -7.75 -7.15 -5.63
CA LYS A 47 -8.03 -8.47 -6.19
C LYS A 47 -6.97 -9.51 -5.81
N ASN A 48 -6.22 -10.00 -6.78
CA ASN A 48 -5.23 -11.04 -6.56
C ASN A 48 -3.98 -10.56 -5.84
N LYS A 49 -3.92 -9.31 -5.45
CA LYS A 49 -2.80 -8.78 -4.66
C LYS A 49 -3.10 -8.70 -3.17
N LEU A 50 -4.31 -9.09 -2.76
CA LEU A 50 -4.68 -9.08 -1.35
C LEU A 50 -3.76 -9.95 -0.50
N HIS A 51 -3.28 -11.07 -1.08
CA HIS A 51 -2.42 -12.00 -0.35
C HIS A 51 -1.10 -11.38 0.10
N LEU A 52 -0.70 -10.27 -0.53
CA LEU A 52 0.59 -9.65 -0.24
C LEU A 52 0.71 -9.17 1.20
N ILE A 53 -0.40 -8.77 1.81
CA ILE A 53 -0.35 -8.23 3.18
C ILE A 53 -1.10 -9.10 4.19
N GLN A 54 -1.56 -10.28 3.77
CA GLN A 54 -2.32 -11.15 4.68
C GLN A 54 -1.51 -11.65 5.87
N ASN A 55 -0.22 -11.83 5.67
CA ASN A 55 0.66 -12.30 6.73
C ASN A 55 1.48 -11.20 7.38
N CYS A 56 1.19 -9.95 7.03
CA CYS A 56 1.89 -8.81 7.59
C CYS A 56 1.15 -8.30 8.82
N VAL A 57 1.89 -7.71 9.74
CA VAL A 57 1.32 -7.15 10.97
C VAL A 57 1.81 -5.72 11.15
N PRO A 58 1.03 -4.89 11.85
CA PRO A 58 1.49 -3.53 12.18
C PRO A 58 2.81 -3.57 12.94
N GLY A 59 3.70 -2.64 12.61
CA GLY A 59 5.02 -2.58 13.20
C GLY A 59 6.09 -3.29 12.40
N GLU A 60 5.68 -4.11 11.44
CA GLU A 60 6.62 -4.84 10.60
C GLU A 60 7.24 -3.91 9.55
N THR A 61 8.55 -4.07 9.31
CA THR A 61 9.24 -3.30 8.27
C THR A 61 9.14 -4.05 6.96
N VAL A 62 8.64 -3.37 5.95
CA VAL A 62 8.45 -3.97 4.62
C VAL A 62 8.93 -3.02 3.53
N GLU A 63 9.21 -3.61 2.38
CA GLU A 63 9.51 -2.86 1.17
C GLU A 63 8.34 -3.06 0.20
N VAL A 64 7.73 -1.96 -0.21
CA VAL A 64 6.50 -1.98 -1.00
C VAL A 64 6.80 -1.44 -2.39
N SER A 65 6.45 -2.23 -3.40
CA SER A 65 6.53 -1.80 -4.80
C SER A 65 5.12 -1.50 -5.28
N PHE A 66 4.96 -0.38 -5.95
CA PHE A 66 3.61 0.09 -6.27
C PHE A 66 3.58 0.89 -7.54
N ASN A 67 2.37 1.07 -8.07
CA ASN A 67 2.08 1.93 -9.21
C ASN A 67 1.20 3.07 -8.74
N VAL A 68 1.38 4.24 -9.33
CA VAL A 68 0.52 5.39 -9.07
C VAL A 68 -0.60 5.39 -10.10
N ARG A 69 -1.83 5.45 -9.62
CA ARG A 69 -3.02 5.60 -10.46
C ARG A 69 -3.60 6.97 -10.21
N GLY A 70 -3.99 7.63 -11.27
CA GLY A 70 -4.59 8.94 -11.14
C GLY A 70 -5.64 9.16 -12.19
N ARG A 71 -6.65 9.96 -11.84
CA ARG A 71 -7.68 10.36 -12.81
C ARG A 71 -8.32 11.65 -12.36
N VAL A 72 -8.85 12.36 -13.34
CA VAL A 72 -9.59 13.59 -13.08
C VAL A 72 -11.08 13.29 -13.22
N HIS A 73 -11.87 13.78 -12.27
CA HIS A 73 -13.31 13.60 -12.27
C HIS A 73 -13.93 14.85 -11.65
N GLU A 74 -14.80 15.51 -12.42
CA GLU A 74 -15.49 16.73 -11.98
C GLU A 74 -14.54 17.77 -11.41
N GLY A 75 -13.46 18.03 -12.13
CA GLY A 75 -12.50 19.05 -11.74
C GLY A 75 -11.58 18.68 -10.59
N ARG A 76 -11.65 17.43 -10.12
CA ARG A 76 -10.78 16.95 -9.03
C ARG A 76 -9.87 15.85 -9.53
N CYS A 77 -8.67 15.84 -9.01
CA CYS A 77 -7.70 14.81 -9.33
C CYS A 77 -7.62 13.82 -8.19
N PHE A 78 -7.89 12.55 -8.49
CA PHE A 78 -7.85 11.47 -7.49
C PHE A 78 -6.65 10.59 -7.77
N ASN A 79 -5.88 10.30 -6.73
CA ASN A 79 -4.71 9.45 -6.84
C ASN A 79 -4.84 8.26 -5.92
N ALA A 80 -4.29 7.13 -6.38
CA ALA A 80 -4.22 5.92 -5.57
C ALA A 80 -2.89 5.24 -5.82
N LEU A 81 -2.35 4.61 -4.78
CA LEU A 81 -1.09 3.88 -4.85
C LEU A 81 -1.43 2.41 -4.77
N ARG A 82 -1.28 1.69 -5.88
CA ARG A 82 -1.62 0.27 -5.95
C ARG A 82 -0.38 -0.59 -5.83
N VAL A 83 -0.42 -1.47 -4.86
CA VAL A 83 0.71 -2.33 -4.50
C VAL A 83 0.72 -3.56 -5.39
N TRP A 84 1.90 -3.94 -5.89
CA TRP A 84 2.04 -5.18 -6.65
C TRP A 84 3.10 -6.10 -6.06
N LYS A 85 3.86 -5.64 -5.07
CA LYS A 85 4.86 -6.48 -4.41
C LYS A 85 5.13 -5.95 -3.01
N VAL A 86 5.22 -6.86 -2.04
CA VAL A 86 5.58 -6.54 -0.67
C VAL A 86 6.63 -7.55 -0.22
N VAL A 87 7.75 -7.06 0.27
CA VAL A 87 8.84 -7.90 0.78
C VAL A 87 9.06 -7.55 2.24
N SER A 88 9.02 -8.55 3.11
CA SER A 88 9.33 -8.36 4.51
C SER A 88 10.84 -8.20 4.66
N VAL A 89 11.24 -7.18 5.42
CA VAL A 89 12.66 -6.89 5.63
C VAL A 89 13.07 -7.51 6.96
N ALA A 90 13.66 -8.69 6.89
CA ALA A 90 14.06 -9.42 8.09
C ALA A 90 15.25 -8.76 8.77
N GLY A 91 15.24 -8.79 10.09
CA GLY A 91 16.38 -8.30 10.86
C GLY A 91 16.44 -6.79 11.04
N GLU A 92 15.42 -6.10 10.63
CA GLU A 92 15.37 -4.63 10.78
C GLU A 92 14.64 -4.22 12.03
#